data_ea50bfc5c4fdda55a8e37b55b7b05899
#
_entry.id   ea50bfc5c4fdda55a8e37b55b7b05899
#
_cell.length_a   1.000
_cell.length_b   1.000
_cell.length_c   1.000
_cell.angle_alpha   90.00
_cell.angle_beta   90.00
_cell.angle_gamma   90.00
#
_symmetry.space_group_name_H-M   'P 1'
#
loop_
_entity.id
_entity.type
_entity.pdbx_description
1 polymer ?
#
loop_
_entity_poly.entity_id
_entity_poly.type
_entity_poly.pdbx_seq_one_letter_code
_entity_poly.pdbx_strand_id
1 'polypeptide(L)'
;ILLPVGAGPLGIETTRRSPFMDTYFKGWFEEKLVEDEGFFMGQKSNSAYAVVNMSMQFYRTWDKAYPRKVYPFVKGVAAFWEKYLTLEGDRYVIYNDAIHEGTVGTMNPILSLGLVRMVMQTVSDMSIFLGVDDDKREQWAFITNHISGYPLQERNGKTVFRYTEKGTDWWDGNTLGIQHIYPAGQIGLNSDPEMLKIAHNTVDEMQRWLDFNGSNSFFPAAVRIGYDPDSILVHLNAYSRHTYPNGFQLDNPHGIENWSTVPNTINEMLCMGHQDIVRVFPVWPREKDASFHQIRVEGAFLVSGELKNGEVASLAIFSEQGRPLSLLNPWKHKKVRMKVWQSDRLLEEKELEGEIFHMETLPGASYSFIVSN
;
A
#
# COMPACT_ATOMS: atom_id res chain seq x y z
N ILE A 1 1.17 14.94 16.35
CA ILE A 1 2.43 14.20 16.59
C ILE A 1 3.34 14.49 15.42
N LEU A 2 4.42 15.22 15.65
CA LEU A 2 5.48 15.43 14.66
C LEU A 2 6.47 14.26 14.81
N LEU A 3 6.66 13.48 13.74
CA LEU A 3 7.72 12.48 13.67
C LEU A 3 8.90 13.06 12.87
N PRO A 4 10.13 12.87 13.35
CA PRO A 4 11.32 13.27 12.60
C PRO A 4 11.49 12.42 11.35
N VAL A 5 12.22 12.93 10.36
CA VAL A 5 12.59 12.18 9.15
C VAL A 5 13.48 10.99 9.50
N GLY A 6 14.39 11.15 10.48
CA GLY A 6 15.26 10.10 10.96
C GLY A 6 15.08 9.81 12.44
N ALA A 7 14.98 8.53 12.80
CA ALA A 7 14.98 8.05 14.17
C ALA A 7 16.03 6.95 14.36
N GLY A 8 16.95 7.16 15.29
CA GLY A 8 17.94 6.18 15.68
C GLY A 8 17.41 5.13 16.66
N PRO A 9 18.26 4.22 17.12
CA PRO A 9 17.92 3.26 18.15
C PRO A 9 17.30 3.92 19.39
N LEU A 10 16.37 3.25 20.02
CA LEU A 10 15.63 3.73 21.19
C LEU A 10 14.74 4.97 20.93
N GLY A 11 14.43 5.28 19.66
CA GLY A 11 13.58 6.43 19.31
C GLY A 11 14.28 7.79 19.44
N ILE A 12 15.59 7.81 19.43
CA ILE A 12 16.36 9.07 19.45
C ILE A 12 16.19 9.75 18.08
N GLU A 13 15.77 11.01 18.11
CA GLU A 13 15.68 11.84 16.93
C GLU A 13 17.09 12.11 16.39
N THR A 14 17.36 11.71 15.14
CA THR A 14 18.70 11.79 14.54
C THR A 14 18.86 12.96 13.58
N THR A 15 17.77 13.58 13.16
CA THR A 15 17.81 14.70 12.19
C THR A 15 18.38 15.98 12.81
N ARG A 16 18.01 16.27 14.07
CA ARG A 16 18.39 17.52 14.77
C ARG A 16 19.53 17.36 15.77
N ARG A 17 19.80 16.15 16.27
CA ARG A 17 20.69 15.91 17.41
C ARG A 17 21.83 14.96 17.12
N SER A 18 22.05 14.62 15.85
CA SER A 18 23.21 13.82 15.48
C SER A 18 24.47 14.68 15.49
N PRO A 19 25.52 14.30 16.19
CA PRO A 19 26.83 14.97 16.10
C PRO A 19 27.35 15.02 14.65
N PHE A 20 26.99 14.05 13.84
CA PHE A 20 27.28 14.02 12.41
C PHE A 20 26.57 15.18 11.67
N MET A 21 25.28 15.37 11.94
CA MET A 21 24.51 16.46 11.35
C MET A 21 25.01 17.83 11.80
N ASP A 22 25.37 17.99 13.09
CA ASP A 22 25.96 19.21 13.61
C ASP A 22 27.31 19.55 12.95
N THR A 23 28.09 18.53 12.57
CA THR A 23 29.40 18.69 11.93
C THR A 23 29.31 18.99 10.43
N TYR A 24 28.45 18.26 9.71
CA TYR A 24 28.36 18.36 8.24
C TYR A 24 27.36 19.42 7.76
N PHE A 25 26.33 19.70 8.54
CA PHE A 25 25.27 20.64 8.19
C PHE A 25 25.24 21.86 9.13
N LYS A 26 26.38 22.18 9.70
CA LYS A 26 26.56 23.36 10.55
C LYS A 26 26.08 24.60 9.81
N GLY A 27 25.13 25.31 10.39
CA GLY A 27 24.44 26.43 9.76
C GLY A 27 23.10 26.12 9.10
N TRP A 28 22.77 24.86 8.85
CA TRP A 28 21.44 24.50 8.34
C TRP A 28 20.40 24.47 9.46
N PHE A 29 20.84 24.26 10.71
CA PHE A 29 19.97 24.09 11.87
C PHE A 29 20.10 25.19 12.92
N GLU A 30 21.05 26.13 12.76
CA GLU A 30 21.43 27.04 13.82
C GLU A 30 20.40 28.14 14.14
N GLU A 31 19.46 28.46 13.25
CA GLU A 31 18.56 29.59 13.46
C GLU A 31 17.07 29.34 13.20
N LYS A 32 16.69 28.18 12.68
CA LYS A 32 15.31 27.98 12.20
C LYS A 32 14.72 26.70 12.73
N LEU A 33 14.14 26.79 13.90
CA LEU A 33 13.25 25.77 14.50
C LEU A 33 11.87 25.74 13.83
N VAL A 34 11.74 26.28 12.62
CA VAL A 34 10.45 26.44 11.97
C VAL A 34 10.20 25.21 11.12
N GLU A 35 9.03 24.68 11.25
CA GLU A 35 8.52 23.51 10.50
C GLU A 35 8.58 23.68 8.97
N ASP A 36 8.88 24.89 8.51
CA ASP A 36 8.74 25.32 7.12
C ASP A 36 10.07 25.61 6.41
N GLU A 37 11.20 25.47 7.09
CA GLU A 37 12.49 25.78 6.50
C GLU A 37 13.53 24.72 6.85
N GLY A 38 14.31 24.32 5.86
CA GLY A 38 15.37 23.32 5.96
C GLY A 38 15.14 22.07 5.13
N PHE A 39 16.23 21.42 4.76
CA PHE A 39 16.22 20.28 3.82
C PHE A 39 15.35 19.10 4.31
N PHE A 40 15.43 18.77 5.60
CA PHE A 40 14.69 17.66 6.21
C PHE A 40 13.41 18.08 6.94
N MET A 41 12.97 19.32 6.76
CA MET A 41 11.84 19.88 7.49
C MET A 41 10.61 19.99 6.59
N GLY A 42 9.47 20.30 7.19
CA GLY A 42 8.25 20.62 6.46
C GLY A 42 7.36 19.45 6.11
N GLN A 43 7.87 18.22 6.02
CA GLN A 43 7.06 17.04 5.68
C GLN A 43 6.10 16.67 6.82
N LYS A 44 4.81 16.84 6.59
CA LYS A 44 3.74 16.56 7.58
C LYS A 44 3.31 15.08 7.57
N SER A 45 3.58 14.37 6.48
CA SER A 45 3.12 13.00 6.24
C SER A 45 3.92 11.91 6.96
N ASN A 46 5.04 12.20 7.62
CA ASN A 46 5.89 11.20 8.28
C ASN A 46 5.13 10.34 9.30
N SER A 47 4.25 10.95 10.13
CA SER A 47 3.43 10.19 11.08
C SER A 47 2.38 9.33 10.39
N ALA A 48 1.80 9.82 9.28
CA ALA A 48 0.87 9.05 8.46
C ALA A 48 1.59 7.88 7.76
N TYR A 49 2.84 8.08 7.33
CA TYR A 49 3.65 7.00 6.76
C TYR A 49 3.93 5.89 7.80
N ALA A 50 4.15 6.24 9.07
CA ALA A 50 4.30 5.24 10.14
C ALA A 50 3.04 4.40 10.36
N VAL A 51 1.84 4.90 10.01
CA VAL A 51 0.57 4.13 10.09
C VAL A 51 0.51 3.04 9.03
N VAL A 52 1.24 3.13 7.90
CA VAL A 52 1.24 2.14 6.81
C VAL A 52 1.40 0.71 7.34
N ASN A 53 2.48 0.45 8.07
CA ASN A 53 2.75 -0.89 8.61
C ASN A 53 1.69 -1.32 9.65
N MET A 54 1.15 -0.38 10.41
CA MET A 54 0.10 -0.65 11.39
C MET A 54 -1.21 -1.02 10.68
N SER A 55 -1.55 -0.32 9.61
CA SER A 55 -2.69 -0.61 8.75
C SER A 55 -2.58 -1.99 8.09
N MET A 56 -1.45 -2.27 7.44
CA MET A 56 -1.19 -3.56 6.81
C MET A 56 -1.30 -4.72 7.81
N GLN A 57 -0.70 -4.58 8.99
CA GLN A 57 -0.78 -5.62 10.03
C GLN A 57 -2.22 -5.82 10.51
N PHE A 58 -2.98 -4.74 10.72
CA PHE A 58 -4.38 -4.82 11.12
C PHE A 58 -5.22 -5.56 10.10
N TYR A 59 -5.22 -5.14 8.83
CA TYR A 59 -6.05 -5.75 7.80
C TYR A 59 -5.65 -7.17 7.44
N ARG A 60 -4.36 -7.53 7.58
CA ARG A 60 -3.87 -8.88 7.29
C ARG A 60 -4.07 -9.87 8.42
N THR A 61 -4.33 -9.41 9.65
CA THR A 61 -4.45 -10.33 10.80
C THR A 61 -5.79 -10.27 11.51
N TRP A 62 -6.43 -9.11 11.52
CA TRP A 62 -7.63 -8.86 12.34
C TRP A 62 -7.47 -9.36 13.77
N ASP A 63 -6.25 -9.35 14.29
CA ASP A 63 -5.92 -9.72 15.67
C ASP A 63 -6.62 -8.77 16.65
N LYS A 64 -7.25 -9.30 17.69
CA LYS A 64 -8.02 -8.49 18.64
C LYS A 64 -7.15 -7.63 19.57
N ALA A 65 -5.93 -8.04 19.82
CA ALA A 65 -5.01 -7.33 20.72
C ALA A 65 -4.24 -6.21 20.01
N TYR A 66 -3.88 -6.44 18.76
CA TYR A 66 -3.02 -5.51 18.00
C TYR A 66 -3.63 -4.12 17.84
N PRO A 67 -4.86 -3.92 17.32
CA PRO A 67 -5.43 -2.58 17.15
C PRO A 67 -5.59 -1.85 18.50
N ARG A 68 -5.88 -2.54 19.60
CA ARG A 68 -5.91 -1.91 20.94
C ARG A 68 -4.59 -1.24 21.30
N LYS A 69 -3.47 -1.84 20.89
CA LYS A 69 -2.13 -1.33 21.17
C LYS A 69 -1.79 -0.12 20.30
N VAL A 70 -2.13 -0.15 19.00
CA VAL A 70 -1.72 0.88 18.04
C VAL A 70 -2.75 1.99 17.83
N TYR A 71 -4.02 1.76 18.17
CA TYR A 71 -5.12 2.71 17.98
C TYR A 71 -4.86 4.09 18.56
N PRO A 72 -4.30 4.26 19.77
CA PRO A 72 -4.03 5.59 20.30
C PRO A 72 -3.08 6.42 19.42
N PHE A 73 -2.11 5.77 18.78
CA PHE A 73 -1.21 6.43 17.83
C PHE A 73 -1.94 6.78 16.54
N VAL A 74 -2.64 5.83 15.92
CA VAL A 74 -3.41 6.04 14.68
C VAL A 74 -4.44 7.16 14.84
N LYS A 75 -5.20 7.14 15.96
CA LYS A 75 -6.14 8.21 16.32
C LYS A 75 -5.45 9.57 16.51
N GLY A 76 -4.26 9.58 17.14
CA GLY A 76 -3.47 10.81 17.30
C GLY A 76 -3.01 11.39 15.96
N VAL A 77 -2.67 10.54 14.99
CA VAL A 77 -2.34 10.97 13.61
C VAL A 77 -3.58 11.50 12.89
N ALA A 78 -4.71 10.80 12.99
CA ALA A 78 -5.97 11.28 12.42
C ALA A 78 -6.38 12.65 13.01
N ALA A 79 -6.30 12.83 14.33
CA ALA A 79 -6.59 14.08 15.01
C ALA A 79 -5.67 15.24 14.59
N PHE A 80 -4.41 14.95 14.22
CA PHE A 80 -3.53 15.96 13.61
C PHE A 80 -4.10 16.41 12.27
N TRP A 81 -4.45 15.47 11.38
CA TRP A 81 -4.96 15.80 10.06
C TRP A 81 -6.34 16.46 10.10
N GLU A 82 -7.23 16.07 11.02
CA GLU A 82 -8.53 16.78 11.25
C GLU A 82 -8.35 18.29 11.48
N LYS A 83 -7.24 18.67 12.12
CA LYS A 83 -6.94 20.08 12.46
C LYS A 83 -6.08 20.78 11.42
N TYR A 84 -5.25 20.02 10.71
CA TYR A 84 -4.30 20.56 9.75
C TYR A 84 -4.93 20.85 8.39
N LEU A 85 -5.88 20.02 8.00
CA LEU A 85 -6.60 20.17 6.74
C LEU A 85 -7.43 21.47 6.73
N THR A 86 -7.38 22.20 5.64
CA THR A 86 -8.19 23.39 5.41
C THR A 86 -9.34 23.06 4.47
N LEU A 87 -10.59 23.31 4.88
CA LEU A 87 -11.76 23.14 4.01
C LEU A 87 -11.93 24.37 3.12
N GLU A 88 -11.87 24.17 1.81
CA GLU A 88 -12.08 25.20 0.78
C GLU A 88 -13.23 24.80 -0.13
N GLY A 89 -14.36 25.46 0.04
CA GLY A 89 -15.59 25.06 -0.64
C GLY A 89 -16.03 23.69 -0.14
N ASP A 90 -15.96 22.70 -1.02
CA ASP A 90 -16.34 21.30 -0.75
C ASP A 90 -15.15 20.35 -0.64
N ARG A 91 -13.91 20.84 -0.71
CA ARG A 91 -12.72 20.01 -0.63
C ARG A 91 -11.77 20.39 0.51
N TYR A 92 -11.16 19.41 1.13
CA TYR A 92 -10.01 19.60 2.03
C TYR A 92 -8.71 19.74 1.25
N VAL A 93 -7.91 20.71 1.67
CA VAL A 93 -6.62 21.07 1.08
C VAL A 93 -5.51 20.94 2.12
N ILE A 94 -4.35 20.47 1.67
CA ILE A 94 -3.12 20.41 2.46
C ILE A 94 -2.22 21.58 2.02
N TYR A 95 -2.05 22.57 2.88
CA TYR A 95 -1.13 23.68 2.67
C TYR A 95 0.19 23.45 3.37
N ASN A 96 1.23 24.10 2.88
CA ASN A 96 2.53 24.20 3.53
C ASN A 96 3.11 22.84 3.98
N ASP A 97 3.04 21.85 3.10
CA ASP A 97 3.62 20.53 3.29
C ASP A 97 4.90 20.38 2.44
N ALA A 98 5.57 19.26 2.56
CA ALA A 98 6.64 18.84 1.69
C ALA A 98 6.37 17.42 1.22
N ILE A 99 6.54 17.15 -0.06
CA ILE A 99 6.43 15.76 -0.54
C ILE A 99 7.65 14.94 -0.13
N HIS A 100 8.82 15.60 -0.02
CA HIS A 100 10.08 15.04 0.43
C HIS A 100 11.04 16.15 0.85
N GLU A 101 12.27 15.77 1.16
CA GLU A 101 13.39 16.65 1.48
C GLU A 101 13.53 17.80 0.45
N GLY A 102 13.73 19.01 0.95
CA GLY A 102 13.94 20.19 0.09
C GLY A 102 12.72 20.71 -0.69
N THR A 103 11.51 20.21 -0.43
CA THR A 103 10.28 20.62 -1.15
C THR A 103 9.27 21.32 -0.24
N VAL A 104 9.75 22.08 0.72
CA VAL A 104 8.92 22.80 1.69
C VAL A 104 7.98 23.79 1.00
N GLY A 105 6.80 23.98 1.58
CA GLY A 105 5.82 24.99 1.12
C GLY A 105 4.94 24.51 -0.05
N THR A 106 4.91 23.22 -0.33
CA THR A 106 4.06 22.68 -1.39
C THR A 106 2.61 22.50 -0.93
N MET A 107 1.69 22.52 -1.92
CA MET A 107 0.26 22.33 -1.72
C MET A 107 -0.18 20.98 -2.27
N ASN A 108 -0.98 20.24 -1.51
CA ASN A 108 -1.53 18.94 -1.89
C ASN A 108 -0.49 17.96 -2.45
N PRO A 109 0.56 17.59 -1.70
CA PRO A 109 1.45 16.52 -2.14
C PRO A 109 0.69 15.22 -2.34
N ILE A 110 0.85 14.56 -3.48
CA ILE A 110 0.12 13.34 -3.83
C ILE A 110 0.32 12.22 -2.81
N LEU A 111 1.53 12.08 -2.28
CA LEU A 111 1.85 11.15 -1.19
C LEU A 111 0.99 11.44 0.05
N SER A 112 0.95 12.68 0.50
CA SER A 112 0.18 13.09 1.68
C SER A 112 -1.32 12.89 1.48
N LEU A 113 -1.86 13.22 0.30
CA LEU A 113 -3.26 12.97 -0.05
C LEU A 113 -3.61 11.47 0.06
N GLY A 114 -2.74 10.58 -0.44
CA GLY A 114 -2.95 9.13 -0.33
C GLY A 114 -2.85 8.63 1.10
N LEU A 115 -1.84 9.07 1.84
CA LEU A 115 -1.64 8.65 3.23
C LEU A 115 -2.74 9.15 4.18
N VAL A 116 -3.24 10.36 3.98
CA VAL A 116 -4.36 10.89 4.79
C VAL A 116 -5.61 10.05 4.59
N ARG A 117 -5.97 9.71 3.34
CA ARG A 117 -7.10 8.79 3.07
C ARG A 117 -6.92 7.46 3.79
N MET A 118 -5.74 6.86 3.67
CA MET A 118 -5.41 5.60 4.35
C MET A 118 -5.55 5.72 5.87
N VAL A 119 -5.07 6.80 6.49
CA VAL A 119 -5.18 7.03 7.94
C VAL A 119 -6.62 7.14 8.37
N MET A 120 -7.44 7.94 7.67
CA MET A 120 -8.86 8.14 8.00
C MET A 120 -9.64 6.83 7.86
N GLN A 121 -9.40 6.05 6.82
CA GLN A 121 -9.98 4.73 6.65
C GLN A 121 -9.55 3.78 7.78
N THR A 122 -8.25 3.70 8.05
CA THR A 122 -7.70 2.80 9.08
C THR A 122 -8.23 3.13 10.48
N VAL A 123 -8.28 4.40 10.86
CA VAL A 123 -8.81 4.80 12.18
C VAL A 123 -10.29 4.49 12.31
N SER A 124 -11.07 4.68 11.25
CA SER A 124 -12.49 4.35 11.20
C SER A 124 -12.72 2.86 11.38
N ASP A 125 -12.01 2.03 10.61
CA ASP A 125 -12.16 0.57 10.66
C ASP A 125 -11.69 -0.02 12.00
N MET A 126 -10.57 0.49 12.55
CA MET A 126 -10.14 0.13 13.90
C MET A 126 -11.16 0.56 14.98
N SER A 127 -11.75 1.75 14.83
CA SER A 127 -12.81 2.25 15.72
C SER A 127 -14.04 1.33 15.72
N ILE A 128 -14.48 0.91 14.53
CA ILE A 128 -15.58 -0.05 14.36
C ILE A 128 -15.23 -1.37 15.02
N PHE A 129 -14.04 -1.91 14.73
CA PHE A 129 -13.59 -3.20 15.26
C PHE A 129 -13.45 -3.20 16.79
N LEU A 130 -13.01 -2.09 17.38
CA LEU A 130 -12.84 -1.93 18.82
C LEU A 130 -14.12 -1.50 19.54
N GLY A 131 -15.14 -1.01 18.83
CA GLY A 131 -16.38 -0.47 19.39
C GLY A 131 -16.15 0.84 20.16
N VAL A 132 -15.28 1.72 19.66
CA VAL A 132 -14.94 3.00 20.31
C VAL A 132 -15.11 4.17 19.32
N ASP A 133 -15.24 5.40 19.85
CA ASP A 133 -15.22 6.66 19.05
C ASP A 133 -16.21 6.67 17.87
N ASP A 134 -17.41 6.14 18.04
CA ASP A 134 -18.47 6.10 17.03
C ASP A 134 -18.92 7.49 16.60
N ASP A 135 -18.85 8.46 17.49
CA ASP A 135 -19.11 9.88 17.24
C ASP A 135 -18.12 10.54 16.26
N LYS A 136 -16.95 9.92 16.01
CA LYS A 136 -15.91 10.42 15.10
C LYS A 136 -16.00 9.89 13.68
N ARG A 137 -16.67 8.76 13.46
CA ARG A 137 -16.65 8.03 12.18
C ARG A 137 -17.20 8.86 11.01
N GLU A 138 -18.26 9.62 11.26
CA GLU A 138 -18.85 10.52 10.25
C GLU A 138 -17.83 11.59 9.79
N GLN A 139 -17.09 12.17 10.73
CA GLN A 139 -16.04 13.15 10.44
C GLN A 139 -14.90 12.53 9.60
N TRP A 140 -14.44 11.34 9.95
CA TRP A 140 -13.38 10.64 9.20
C TRP A 140 -13.83 10.26 7.79
N ALA A 141 -15.06 9.77 7.65
CA ALA A 141 -15.66 9.48 6.35
C ALA A 141 -15.83 10.75 5.51
N PHE A 142 -16.25 11.85 6.14
CA PHE A 142 -16.38 13.15 5.46
C PHE A 142 -15.04 13.63 4.92
N ILE A 143 -13.96 13.58 5.73
CA ILE A 143 -12.62 13.94 5.28
C ILE A 143 -12.18 13.05 4.11
N THR A 144 -12.34 11.73 4.22
CA THR A 144 -11.96 10.78 3.16
C THR A 144 -12.62 11.11 1.82
N ASN A 145 -13.89 11.49 1.84
CA ASN A 145 -14.68 11.77 0.65
C ASN A 145 -14.45 13.17 0.06
N HIS A 146 -13.97 14.11 0.87
CA HIS A 146 -13.83 15.52 0.47
C HIS A 146 -12.37 15.97 0.38
N ILE A 147 -11.38 15.12 0.67
CA ILE A 147 -9.98 15.49 0.45
C ILE A 147 -9.70 15.63 -1.04
N SER A 148 -8.90 16.62 -1.41
CA SER A 148 -8.57 16.98 -2.79
C SER A 148 -8.20 15.76 -3.65
N GLY A 149 -8.61 15.77 -4.92
CA GLY A 149 -8.21 14.77 -5.92
C GLY A 149 -6.70 14.74 -6.14
N TYR A 150 -6.21 13.69 -6.79
CA TYR A 150 -4.79 13.60 -7.13
C TYR A 150 -4.44 14.61 -8.22
N PRO A 151 -3.39 15.42 -8.04
CA PRO A 151 -2.98 16.38 -9.06
C PRO A 151 -2.45 15.67 -10.30
N LEU A 152 -2.78 16.22 -11.47
CA LEU A 152 -2.44 15.69 -12.78
C LEU A 152 -1.66 16.71 -13.61
N GLN A 153 -0.91 16.22 -14.59
CA GLN A 153 -0.22 17.03 -15.60
C GLN A 153 -0.05 16.27 -16.91
N GLU A 154 0.25 17.02 -17.98
CA GLU A 154 0.63 16.43 -19.26
C GLU A 154 2.16 16.31 -19.35
N ARG A 155 2.65 15.13 -19.72
CA ARG A 155 4.05 14.85 -20.04
C ARG A 155 4.13 13.98 -21.28
N ASN A 156 4.94 14.39 -22.25
CA ASN A 156 5.16 13.66 -23.51
C ASN A 156 3.85 13.21 -24.19
N GLY A 157 2.80 14.05 -24.14
CA GLY A 157 1.49 13.76 -24.72
C GLY A 157 0.65 12.75 -23.95
N LYS A 158 1.01 12.44 -22.69
CA LYS A 158 0.26 11.56 -21.79
C LYS A 158 -0.13 12.31 -20.52
N THR A 159 -1.34 12.09 -20.04
CA THR A 159 -1.74 12.53 -18.69
C THR A 159 -1.09 11.61 -17.65
N VAL A 160 -0.37 12.20 -16.70
CA VAL A 160 0.31 11.50 -15.59
C VAL A 160 0.01 12.18 -14.25
N PHE A 161 0.29 11.51 -13.16
CA PHE A 161 0.24 12.13 -11.84
C PHE A 161 1.28 13.23 -11.71
N ARG A 162 0.90 14.31 -11.06
CA ARG A 162 1.77 15.40 -10.66
C ARG A 162 2.12 15.23 -9.18
N TYR A 163 3.34 15.57 -8.79
CA TYR A 163 3.81 15.36 -7.40
C TYR A 163 3.07 16.21 -6.38
N THR A 164 2.76 17.45 -6.73
CA THR A 164 1.99 18.38 -5.88
C THR A 164 1.05 19.22 -6.73
N GLU A 165 -0.05 19.71 -6.19
CA GLU A 165 -0.93 20.64 -6.91
C GLU A 165 -0.24 21.97 -7.20
N LYS A 166 0.54 22.50 -6.23
CA LYS A 166 1.43 23.65 -6.40
C LYS A 166 2.77 23.37 -5.74
N GLY A 167 3.85 23.77 -6.40
CA GLY A 167 5.21 23.55 -5.99
C GLY A 167 5.93 22.57 -6.93
N THR A 168 6.33 21.42 -6.44
CA THR A 168 7.03 20.40 -7.22
C THR A 168 6.08 19.70 -8.20
N ASP A 169 6.31 19.81 -9.49
CA ASP A 169 5.51 19.14 -10.52
C ASP A 169 6.00 17.73 -10.83
N TRP A 170 7.30 17.55 -10.93
CA TRP A 170 7.94 16.27 -11.22
C TRP A 170 9.35 16.21 -10.61
N TRP A 171 9.76 14.99 -10.28
CA TRP A 171 11.11 14.75 -9.77
C TRP A 171 11.66 13.43 -10.33
N ASP A 172 12.59 13.50 -11.25
CA ASP A 172 13.15 12.34 -11.96
C ASP A 172 13.95 11.38 -11.05
N GLY A 173 14.28 11.79 -9.85
CA GLY A 173 15.16 11.08 -8.93
C GLY A 173 14.46 10.18 -7.90
N ASN A 174 13.11 10.05 -7.93
CA ASN A 174 12.40 9.28 -6.90
C ASN A 174 11.07 8.70 -7.36
N THR A 175 10.41 7.94 -6.46
CA THR A 175 9.15 7.23 -6.71
C THR A 175 7.95 7.77 -5.93
N LEU A 176 8.06 8.95 -5.33
CA LEU A 176 7.01 9.51 -4.46
C LEU A 176 5.70 9.77 -5.19
N GLY A 177 5.77 10.06 -6.50
CA GLY A 177 4.62 10.30 -7.34
C GLY A 177 3.67 9.10 -7.52
N ILE A 178 4.04 7.89 -7.05
CA ILE A 178 3.18 6.68 -7.11
C ILE A 178 2.92 6.06 -5.73
N GLN A 179 3.42 6.65 -4.66
CA GLN A 179 3.27 6.06 -3.33
C GLN A 179 1.85 6.15 -2.75
N HIS A 180 0.97 6.92 -3.34
CA HIS A 180 -0.47 6.85 -3.09
C HIS A 180 -1.09 5.54 -3.62
N ILE A 181 -0.46 4.88 -4.63
CA ILE A 181 -0.83 3.53 -5.09
C ILE A 181 -0.28 2.49 -4.10
N TYR A 182 1.04 2.52 -3.89
CA TYR A 182 1.71 1.67 -2.90
C TYR A 182 2.81 2.47 -2.19
N PRO A 183 2.80 2.56 -0.85
CA PRO A 183 2.05 1.70 0.08
C PRO A 183 0.67 2.23 0.52
N ALA A 184 0.25 3.44 0.16
CA ALA A 184 -1.00 4.02 0.68
C ALA A 184 -2.28 3.29 0.20
N GLY A 185 -2.21 2.46 -0.84
CA GLY A 185 -3.28 1.53 -1.22
C GLY A 185 -4.53 2.19 -1.82
N GLN A 186 -4.39 3.35 -2.45
CA GLN A 186 -5.55 4.12 -2.91
C GLN A 186 -6.01 3.78 -4.33
N ILE A 187 -5.16 3.13 -5.11
CA ILE A 187 -5.45 2.70 -6.48
C ILE A 187 -5.10 1.22 -6.63
N GLY A 188 -5.90 0.48 -7.34
CA GLY A 188 -5.73 -0.94 -7.60
C GLY A 188 -6.61 -1.41 -8.75
N LEU A 189 -6.60 -2.72 -9.01
CA LEU A 189 -7.23 -3.36 -10.17
C LEU A 189 -8.73 -3.07 -10.36
N ASN A 190 -9.44 -2.64 -9.31
CA ASN A 190 -10.86 -2.25 -9.38
C ASN A 190 -11.07 -0.74 -9.44
N SER A 191 -10.01 0.05 -9.58
CA SER A 191 -10.13 1.50 -9.72
C SER A 191 -10.70 1.87 -11.09
N ASP A 192 -11.18 3.11 -11.21
CA ASP A 192 -11.69 3.66 -12.44
C ASP A 192 -10.68 3.47 -13.59
N PRO A 193 -11.12 3.03 -14.79
CA PRO A 193 -10.22 2.75 -15.92
C PRO A 193 -9.37 3.95 -16.36
N GLU A 194 -9.89 5.18 -16.29
CA GLU A 194 -9.07 6.37 -16.63
C GLU A 194 -8.00 6.61 -15.57
N MET A 195 -8.31 6.39 -14.28
CA MET A 195 -7.33 6.46 -13.20
C MET A 195 -6.22 5.40 -13.37
N LEU A 196 -6.58 4.17 -13.75
CA LEU A 196 -5.61 3.11 -14.06
C LEU A 196 -4.71 3.51 -15.24
N LYS A 197 -5.29 4.08 -16.30
CA LYS A 197 -4.53 4.55 -17.46
C LYS A 197 -3.54 5.65 -17.07
N ILE A 198 -3.94 6.61 -16.23
CA ILE A 198 -3.03 7.66 -15.70
C ILE A 198 -1.90 7.00 -14.87
N ALA A 199 -2.22 6.02 -14.04
CA ALA A 199 -1.24 5.29 -13.25
C ALA A 199 -0.23 4.54 -14.14
N HIS A 200 -0.69 3.83 -15.17
CA HIS A 200 0.18 3.19 -16.17
C HIS A 200 1.08 4.20 -16.88
N ASN A 201 0.51 5.31 -17.37
CA ASN A 201 1.29 6.38 -18.00
C ASN A 201 2.37 6.92 -17.07
N THR A 202 2.05 7.05 -15.77
CA THR A 202 2.99 7.55 -14.76
C THR A 202 4.14 6.57 -14.54
N VAL A 203 3.86 5.27 -14.45
CA VAL A 203 4.90 4.23 -14.35
C VAL A 203 5.79 4.21 -15.60
N ASP A 204 5.17 4.31 -16.80
CA ASP A 204 5.89 4.41 -18.08
C ASP A 204 6.81 5.62 -18.13
N GLU A 205 6.36 6.77 -17.62
CA GLU A 205 7.13 8.01 -17.66
C GLU A 205 8.25 8.01 -16.60
N MET A 206 8.02 7.41 -15.45
CA MET A 206 9.00 7.37 -14.36
C MET A 206 10.15 6.40 -14.61
N GLN A 207 9.90 5.21 -15.13
CA GLN A 207 10.90 4.18 -15.44
C GLN A 207 11.88 3.90 -14.26
N ARG A 208 11.39 3.92 -13.02
CA ARG A 208 12.21 3.81 -11.79
C ARG A 208 12.43 2.37 -11.31
N TRP A 209 12.59 1.44 -12.24
CA TRP A 209 12.76 0.02 -11.95
C TRP A 209 14.05 -0.31 -11.18
N LEU A 210 15.12 0.44 -11.40
CA LEU A 210 16.41 0.26 -10.72
C LEU A 210 16.68 1.37 -9.69
N ASP A 211 15.62 1.94 -9.13
CA ASP A 211 15.77 2.97 -8.10
C ASP A 211 16.39 2.39 -6.83
N PHE A 212 17.49 2.98 -6.37
CA PHE A 212 18.20 2.52 -5.18
C PHE A 212 17.50 2.85 -3.87
N ASN A 213 16.45 3.66 -3.89
CA ASN A 213 15.71 4.08 -2.69
C ASN A 213 14.20 3.92 -2.77
N GLY A 214 13.64 3.63 -3.93
CA GLY A 214 12.19 3.61 -4.17
C GLY A 214 11.64 2.38 -4.86
N SER A 215 12.47 1.42 -5.28
CA SER A 215 12.03 0.20 -5.95
C SER A 215 11.05 -0.62 -5.11
N ASN A 216 11.18 -0.59 -3.79
CA ASN A 216 10.26 -1.21 -2.84
C ASN A 216 8.81 -0.68 -2.91
N SER A 217 8.60 0.52 -3.45
CA SER A 217 7.28 1.09 -3.72
C SER A 217 6.89 0.95 -5.19
N PHE A 218 7.85 1.13 -6.10
CA PHE A 218 7.62 1.16 -7.53
C PHE A 218 7.10 -0.15 -8.10
N PHE A 219 7.77 -1.26 -7.78
CA PHE A 219 7.34 -2.59 -8.25
C PHE A 219 5.96 -2.99 -7.73
N PRO A 220 5.67 -2.93 -6.42
CA PRO A 220 4.33 -3.26 -5.95
C PRO A 220 3.25 -2.31 -6.47
N ALA A 221 3.55 -1.03 -6.70
CA ALA A 221 2.61 -0.11 -7.33
C ALA A 221 2.28 -0.55 -8.77
N ALA A 222 3.29 -0.94 -9.56
CA ALA A 222 3.08 -1.48 -10.89
C ALA A 222 2.22 -2.76 -10.87
N VAL A 223 2.45 -3.66 -9.91
CA VAL A 223 1.60 -4.85 -9.73
C VAL A 223 0.16 -4.47 -9.41
N ARG A 224 -0.06 -3.53 -8.49
CA ARG A 224 -1.42 -3.14 -8.06
C ARG A 224 -2.27 -2.48 -9.14
N ILE A 225 -1.64 -1.88 -10.13
CA ILE A 225 -2.36 -1.31 -11.28
C ILE A 225 -2.49 -2.29 -12.46
N GLY A 226 -1.96 -3.52 -12.34
CA GLY A 226 -2.02 -4.52 -13.41
C GLY A 226 -1.06 -4.23 -14.57
N TYR A 227 0.13 -3.69 -14.28
CA TYR A 227 1.15 -3.50 -15.31
C TYR A 227 1.58 -4.81 -15.94
N ASP A 228 2.16 -4.77 -17.13
CA ASP A 228 2.54 -5.97 -17.88
C ASP A 228 3.44 -6.93 -17.05
N PRO A 229 2.98 -8.16 -16.76
CA PRO A 229 3.68 -9.06 -15.83
C PRO A 229 5.05 -9.51 -16.35
N ASP A 230 5.24 -9.66 -17.67
CA ASP A 230 6.53 -10.02 -18.23
C ASP A 230 7.53 -8.88 -18.08
N SER A 231 7.11 -7.63 -18.32
CA SER A 231 7.94 -6.45 -18.07
C SER A 231 8.33 -6.35 -16.59
N ILE A 232 7.39 -6.57 -15.67
CA ILE A 232 7.70 -6.58 -14.23
C ILE A 232 8.78 -7.64 -13.92
N LEU A 233 8.64 -8.86 -14.41
CA LEU A 233 9.61 -9.94 -14.17
C LEU A 233 10.99 -9.67 -14.79
N VAL A 234 11.04 -9.09 -15.99
CA VAL A 234 12.30 -8.68 -16.64
C VAL A 234 13.02 -7.65 -15.79
N HIS A 235 12.32 -6.60 -15.36
CA HIS A 235 12.88 -5.55 -14.52
C HIS A 235 13.27 -6.07 -13.13
N LEU A 236 12.44 -6.93 -12.52
CA LEU A 236 12.73 -7.53 -11.22
C LEU A 236 13.96 -8.43 -11.25
N ASN A 237 14.16 -9.17 -12.34
CA ASN A 237 15.38 -9.95 -12.58
C ASN A 237 16.61 -9.04 -12.69
N ALA A 238 16.51 -7.94 -13.45
CA ALA A 238 17.57 -6.95 -13.53
C ALA A 238 17.89 -6.34 -12.16
N TYR A 239 16.85 -5.95 -11.39
CA TYR A 239 17.01 -5.44 -10.04
C TYR A 239 17.68 -6.45 -9.10
N SER A 240 17.29 -7.74 -9.14
CA SER A 240 17.86 -8.78 -8.27
C SER A 240 19.35 -9.02 -8.51
N ARG A 241 19.84 -8.74 -9.72
CA ARG A 241 21.28 -8.78 -10.03
C ARG A 241 22.07 -7.60 -9.47
N HIS A 242 21.37 -6.54 -9.04
CA HIS A 242 21.91 -5.37 -8.38
C HIS A 242 21.84 -5.45 -6.85
N THR A 243 21.70 -6.67 -6.32
CA THR A 243 21.65 -6.93 -4.89
C THR A 243 22.79 -7.82 -4.41
N TYR A 244 23.17 -7.65 -3.15
CA TYR A 244 24.02 -8.62 -2.46
C TYR A 244 23.27 -9.94 -2.22
N PRO A 245 23.97 -11.05 -1.92
CA PRO A 245 23.31 -12.32 -1.61
C PRO A 245 22.31 -12.28 -0.46
N ASN A 246 22.43 -11.30 0.44
CA ASN A 246 21.49 -11.07 1.54
C ASN A 246 20.26 -10.22 1.15
N GLY A 247 20.15 -9.83 -0.13
CA GLY A 247 19.03 -9.06 -0.66
C GLY A 247 19.14 -7.54 -0.52
N PHE A 248 20.19 -7.01 0.12
CA PHE A 248 20.43 -5.56 0.15
C PHE A 248 20.90 -5.05 -1.22
N GLN A 249 20.45 -3.87 -1.59
CA GLN A 249 20.79 -3.28 -2.88
C GLN A 249 22.22 -2.75 -2.89
N LEU A 250 22.95 -2.95 -4.00
CA LEU A 250 24.38 -2.61 -4.11
C LEU A 250 24.66 -1.11 -3.97
N ASP A 251 23.82 -0.27 -4.56
CA ASP A 251 24.02 1.19 -4.58
C ASP A 251 23.51 1.87 -3.31
N ASN A 252 22.68 1.19 -2.52
CA ASN A 252 22.19 1.65 -1.21
C ASN A 252 22.13 0.51 -0.20
N PRO A 253 23.26 0.02 0.29
CA PRO A 253 23.32 -1.09 1.24
C PRO A 253 22.76 -0.77 2.63
N HIS A 254 22.37 0.48 2.88
CA HIS A 254 21.72 0.92 4.11
C HIS A 254 20.19 0.99 4.02
N GLY A 255 19.63 0.99 2.81
CA GLY A 255 18.19 1.01 2.55
C GLY A 255 17.55 -0.33 2.84
N ILE A 256 17.25 -0.62 4.10
CA ILE A 256 16.60 -1.88 4.52
C ILE A 256 15.25 -2.09 3.84
N GLU A 257 14.55 -1.04 3.50
CA GLU A 257 13.29 -1.04 2.75
C GLU A 257 13.42 -1.74 1.40
N ASN A 258 14.57 -1.59 0.73
CA ASN A 258 14.82 -2.20 -0.57
C ASN A 258 14.93 -3.73 -0.54
N TRP A 259 15.23 -4.30 0.63
CA TRP A 259 15.23 -5.76 0.83
C TRP A 259 13.85 -6.37 0.54
N SER A 260 12.79 -5.63 0.79
CA SER A 260 11.41 -6.09 0.56
C SER A 260 10.99 -6.09 -0.92
N THR A 261 11.74 -5.45 -1.81
CA THR A 261 11.36 -5.26 -3.23
C THR A 261 10.99 -6.57 -3.91
N VAL A 262 11.92 -7.53 -3.93
CA VAL A 262 11.70 -8.81 -4.63
C VAL A 262 10.61 -9.65 -3.98
N PRO A 263 10.68 -9.99 -2.67
CA PRO A 263 9.68 -10.88 -2.08
C PRO A 263 8.28 -10.28 -2.07
N ASN A 264 8.14 -8.97 -1.81
CA ASN A 264 6.83 -8.33 -1.80
C ASN A 264 6.22 -8.26 -3.21
N THR A 265 7.01 -7.94 -4.22
CA THR A 265 6.54 -7.90 -5.62
C THR A 265 6.03 -9.27 -6.06
N ILE A 266 6.80 -10.33 -5.84
CA ILE A 266 6.40 -11.70 -6.20
C ILE A 266 5.14 -12.11 -5.43
N ASN A 267 5.06 -11.83 -4.14
CA ASN A 267 3.86 -12.15 -3.37
C ASN A 267 2.61 -11.44 -3.90
N GLU A 268 2.69 -10.14 -4.19
CA GLU A 268 1.57 -9.37 -4.77
C GLU A 268 1.20 -9.86 -6.20
N MET A 269 2.18 -10.28 -7.02
CA MET A 269 1.92 -10.89 -8.34
C MET A 269 1.21 -12.23 -8.25
N LEU A 270 1.53 -13.03 -7.22
CA LEU A 270 0.95 -14.36 -7.03
C LEU A 270 -0.40 -14.32 -6.31
N CYS A 271 -0.55 -13.46 -5.30
CA CYS A 271 -1.76 -13.38 -4.51
C CYS A 271 -1.95 -11.99 -3.90
N MET A 272 -3.12 -11.41 -4.09
CA MET A 272 -3.47 -10.07 -3.66
C MET A 272 -4.83 -10.05 -2.97
N GLY A 273 -4.94 -9.38 -1.81
CA GLY A 273 -6.21 -9.13 -1.10
C GLY A 273 -6.68 -7.67 -1.19
N HIS A 274 -5.93 -6.83 -1.92
CA HIS A 274 -6.18 -5.41 -2.04
C HIS A 274 -7.58 -5.09 -2.58
N GLN A 275 -8.20 -4.01 -2.07
CA GLN A 275 -9.59 -3.61 -2.38
C GLN A 275 -10.63 -4.66 -1.98
N ASP A 276 -10.41 -5.35 -0.85
CA ASP A 276 -11.32 -6.35 -0.27
C ASP A 276 -11.66 -7.53 -1.19
N ILE A 277 -10.85 -7.78 -2.21
CA ILE A 277 -11.02 -8.91 -3.13
C ILE A 277 -9.74 -9.73 -3.17
N VAL A 278 -9.84 -10.99 -2.79
CA VAL A 278 -8.75 -11.96 -2.97
C VAL A 278 -8.65 -12.35 -4.44
N ARG A 279 -7.45 -12.21 -4.99
CA ARG A 279 -7.10 -12.57 -6.36
C ARG A 279 -5.88 -13.47 -6.35
N VAL A 280 -5.93 -14.55 -7.12
CA VAL A 280 -4.80 -15.46 -7.31
C VAL A 280 -4.24 -15.30 -8.71
N PHE A 281 -2.92 -15.16 -8.79
CA PHE A 281 -2.18 -14.89 -10.03
C PHE A 281 -2.70 -13.66 -10.79
N PRO A 282 -3.02 -12.54 -10.08
CA PRO A 282 -3.65 -11.38 -10.72
C PRO A 282 -2.76 -10.73 -11.78
N VAL A 283 -1.44 -10.73 -11.55
CA VAL A 283 -0.42 -10.12 -12.41
C VAL A 283 0.75 -11.08 -12.55
N TRP A 284 0.45 -12.29 -13.03
CA TRP A 284 1.43 -13.34 -13.30
C TRP A 284 1.29 -13.80 -14.75
N PRO A 285 2.41 -14.01 -15.49
CA PRO A 285 2.34 -14.51 -16.87
C PRO A 285 1.68 -15.91 -16.90
N ARG A 286 0.63 -16.05 -17.68
CA ARG A 286 -0.18 -17.29 -17.70
C ARG A 286 0.56 -18.51 -18.21
N GLU A 287 1.55 -18.31 -19.06
CA GLU A 287 2.38 -19.39 -19.63
C GLU A 287 3.49 -19.86 -18.66
N LYS A 288 3.68 -19.20 -17.52
CA LYS A 288 4.65 -19.58 -16.52
C LYS A 288 3.96 -20.30 -15.36
N ASP A 289 4.21 -21.59 -15.25
CA ASP A 289 3.73 -22.37 -14.10
C ASP A 289 4.25 -21.76 -12.79
N ALA A 290 3.41 -21.71 -11.77
CA ALA A 290 3.75 -21.18 -10.46
C ALA A 290 2.91 -21.82 -9.36
N SER A 291 3.46 -21.88 -8.16
CA SER A 291 2.72 -22.28 -6.98
C SER A 291 3.16 -21.47 -5.77
N PHE A 292 2.23 -21.28 -4.85
CA PHE A 292 2.53 -20.64 -3.58
C PHE A 292 1.71 -21.28 -2.45
N HIS A 293 2.25 -21.15 -1.24
CA HIS A 293 1.63 -21.76 -0.06
C HIS A 293 1.50 -20.73 1.07
N GLN A 294 0.27 -20.57 1.57
CA GLN A 294 -0.06 -19.73 2.72
C GLN A 294 0.41 -18.26 2.61
N ILE A 295 0.28 -17.64 1.44
CA ILE A 295 0.43 -16.18 1.37
C ILE A 295 -0.70 -15.55 2.17
N ARG A 296 -0.31 -14.67 3.10
CA ARG A 296 -1.25 -13.93 3.94
C ARG A 296 -1.74 -12.69 3.20
N VAL A 297 -3.06 -12.56 3.09
CA VAL A 297 -3.72 -11.39 2.49
C VAL A 297 -4.69 -10.72 3.47
N GLU A 298 -5.23 -9.58 3.09
CA GLU A 298 -6.24 -8.84 3.85
C GLU A 298 -7.47 -9.74 4.16
N GLY A 299 -8.11 -9.51 5.30
CA GLY A 299 -9.20 -10.36 5.80
C GLY A 299 -8.74 -11.53 6.70
N ALA A 300 -7.45 -11.60 7.03
CA ALA A 300 -6.83 -12.70 7.79
C ALA A 300 -6.98 -14.06 7.08
N PHE A 301 -6.75 -14.06 5.78
CA PHE A 301 -6.75 -15.26 4.96
C PHE A 301 -5.33 -15.72 4.65
N LEU A 302 -5.12 -17.05 4.73
CA LEU A 302 -3.92 -17.71 4.21
C LEU A 302 -4.31 -18.44 2.92
N VAL A 303 -3.74 -18.00 1.82
CA VAL A 303 -4.09 -18.48 0.48
C VAL A 303 -2.99 -19.37 -0.06
N SER A 304 -3.37 -20.48 -0.68
CA SER A 304 -2.46 -21.38 -1.41
C SER A 304 -3.03 -21.65 -2.79
N GLY A 305 -2.19 -21.61 -3.81
CA GLY A 305 -2.63 -21.80 -5.19
C GLY A 305 -1.56 -22.38 -6.09
N GLU A 306 -2.00 -23.03 -7.15
CA GLU A 306 -1.16 -23.55 -8.21
C GLU A 306 -1.70 -23.12 -9.57
N LEU A 307 -0.84 -22.52 -10.39
CA LEU A 307 -1.08 -22.25 -11.82
C LEU A 307 -0.28 -23.26 -12.63
N LYS A 308 -0.93 -23.98 -13.53
CA LYS A 308 -0.31 -24.98 -14.39
C LYS A 308 -0.94 -24.95 -15.77
N ASN A 309 -0.09 -24.92 -16.80
CA ASN A 309 -0.54 -24.85 -18.20
C ASN A 309 -1.54 -23.71 -18.46
N GLY A 310 -1.34 -22.55 -17.83
CA GLY A 310 -2.18 -21.35 -17.99
C GLY A 310 -3.50 -21.34 -17.21
N GLU A 311 -3.83 -22.41 -16.48
CA GLU A 311 -5.04 -22.50 -15.66
C GLU A 311 -4.70 -22.70 -14.17
N VAL A 312 -5.57 -22.18 -13.29
CA VAL A 312 -5.46 -22.45 -11.85
C VAL A 312 -5.84 -23.89 -11.59
N ALA A 313 -4.85 -24.71 -11.24
CA ALA A 313 -5.03 -26.15 -11.01
C ALA A 313 -5.59 -26.45 -9.62
N SER A 314 -5.20 -25.64 -8.62
CA SER A 314 -5.71 -25.77 -7.26
C SER A 314 -5.77 -24.42 -6.55
N LEU A 315 -6.73 -24.26 -5.65
CA LEU A 315 -6.89 -23.09 -4.79
C LEU A 315 -7.43 -23.53 -3.44
N ALA A 316 -6.76 -23.11 -2.38
CA ALA A 316 -7.21 -23.30 -1.01
C ALA A 316 -7.05 -22.00 -0.20
N ILE A 317 -8.01 -21.70 0.66
CA ILE A 317 -8.01 -20.53 1.54
C ILE A 317 -8.31 -21.01 2.96
N PHE A 318 -7.43 -20.65 3.90
CA PHE A 318 -7.68 -20.83 5.33
C PHE A 318 -8.11 -19.50 5.94
N SER A 319 -9.27 -19.48 6.60
CA SER A 319 -9.81 -18.31 7.28
C SER A 319 -9.41 -18.34 8.75
N GLU A 320 -8.53 -17.46 9.19
CA GLU A 320 -8.10 -17.42 10.59
C GLU A 320 -9.15 -16.81 11.52
N GLN A 321 -9.86 -15.78 11.04
CA GLN A 321 -10.75 -14.95 11.86
C GLN A 321 -12.23 -15.02 11.48
N GLY A 322 -12.59 -15.80 10.46
CA GLY A 322 -13.98 -15.90 10.02
C GLY A 322 -14.53 -14.61 9.40
N ARG A 323 -13.69 -13.88 8.67
CA ARG A 323 -14.10 -12.64 7.98
C ARG A 323 -14.85 -12.95 6.69
N PRO A 324 -15.75 -12.04 6.23
CA PRO A 324 -16.33 -12.16 4.90
C PRO A 324 -15.22 -12.24 3.84
N LEU A 325 -15.38 -13.17 2.90
CA LEU A 325 -14.45 -13.38 1.79
C LEU A 325 -15.11 -12.97 0.48
N SER A 326 -14.45 -12.09 -0.28
CA SER A 326 -14.74 -11.89 -1.69
C SER A 326 -13.56 -12.47 -2.48
N LEU A 327 -13.83 -13.45 -3.33
CA LEU A 327 -12.83 -14.14 -4.16
C LEU A 327 -13.14 -13.90 -5.63
N LEU A 328 -12.23 -13.27 -6.38
CA LEU A 328 -12.35 -13.20 -7.83
C LEU A 328 -12.23 -14.61 -8.42
N ASN A 329 -13.23 -15.03 -9.22
CA ASN A 329 -13.23 -16.34 -9.84
C ASN A 329 -12.07 -16.49 -10.85
N PRO A 330 -11.04 -17.28 -10.54
CA PRO A 330 -9.87 -17.38 -11.41
C PRO A 330 -10.12 -18.24 -12.67
N TRP A 331 -11.23 -18.94 -12.72
CA TRP A 331 -11.59 -19.84 -13.83
C TRP A 331 -12.60 -19.23 -14.84
N LYS A 332 -12.71 -17.90 -14.90
CA LYS A 332 -13.49 -17.13 -15.89
C LYS A 332 -14.82 -17.79 -16.27
N HIS A 333 -15.90 -17.46 -15.55
CA HIS A 333 -17.28 -17.91 -15.82
C HIS A 333 -17.55 -19.41 -15.69
N LYS A 334 -16.55 -20.23 -15.30
CA LYS A 334 -16.80 -21.64 -14.99
C LYS A 334 -17.49 -21.74 -13.63
N LYS A 335 -18.36 -22.76 -13.48
CA LYS A 335 -18.89 -23.14 -12.18
C LYS A 335 -17.79 -23.78 -11.34
N VAL A 336 -17.80 -23.47 -10.06
CA VAL A 336 -16.75 -23.87 -9.12
C VAL A 336 -17.39 -24.60 -7.94
N ARG A 337 -16.88 -25.78 -7.65
CA ARG A 337 -17.25 -26.52 -6.46
C ARG A 337 -16.36 -26.09 -5.31
N MET A 338 -16.96 -25.55 -4.26
CA MET A 338 -16.31 -25.21 -3.01
C MET A 338 -16.58 -26.30 -1.97
N LYS A 339 -15.56 -26.70 -1.22
CA LYS A 339 -15.67 -27.55 -0.03
C LYS A 339 -15.14 -26.82 1.17
N VAL A 340 -15.86 -26.89 2.27
CA VAL A 340 -15.50 -26.29 3.57
C VAL A 340 -15.11 -27.37 4.55
N TRP A 341 -13.93 -27.24 5.12
CA TRP A 341 -13.37 -28.20 6.07
C TRP A 341 -13.04 -27.53 7.40
N GLN A 342 -13.31 -28.21 8.51
CA GLN A 342 -12.85 -27.79 9.82
C GLN A 342 -12.47 -29.03 10.64
N SER A 343 -11.26 -29.06 11.21
CA SER A 343 -10.73 -30.20 11.96
C SER A 343 -10.91 -31.55 11.21
N ASP A 344 -10.54 -31.56 9.93
CA ASP A 344 -10.61 -32.70 9.01
C ASP A 344 -12.03 -33.21 8.71
N ARG A 345 -13.06 -32.51 9.16
CA ARG A 345 -14.45 -32.80 8.86
C ARG A 345 -14.96 -31.92 7.74
N LEU A 346 -15.56 -32.51 6.71
CA LEU A 346 -16.31 -31.78 5.68
C LEU A 346 -17.58 -31.22 6.31
N LEU A 347 -17.72 -29.91 6.30
CA LEU A 347 -18.90 -29.19 6.81
C LEU A 347 -19.92 -28.89 5.72
N GLU A 348 -19.43 -28.47 4.56
CA GLU A 348 -20.26 -28.00 3.45
C GLU A 348 -19.62 -28.32 2.10
N GLU A 349 -20.45 -28.62 1.11
CA GLU A 349 -20.06 -28.63 -0.31
C GLU A 349 -21.11 -27.84 -1.08
N LYS A 350 -20.65 -26.87 -1.90
CA LYS A 350 -21.53 -25.95 -2.62
C LYS A 350 -20.97 -25.62 -3.98
N GLU A 351 -21.84 -25.44 -4.96
CA GLU A 351 -21.51 -24.90 -6.27
C GLU A 351 -21.62 -23.38 -6.25
N LEU A 352 -20.62 -22.70 -6.81
CA LEU A 352 -20.50 -21.25 -6.94
C LEU A 352 -20.47 -20.86 -8.40
N GLU A 353 -21.17 -19.77 -8.73
CA GLU A 353 -21.21 -19.17 -10.07
C GLU A 353 -20.98 -17.66 -9.96
N GLY A 354 -20.45 -17.04 -11.01
CA GLY A 354 -20.25 -15.61 -11.11
C GLY A 354 -18.79 -15.19 -11.23
N GLU A 355 -18.59 -13.91 -11.34
CA GLU A 355 -17.27 -13.29 -11.47
C GLU A 355 -16.56 -13.18 -10.12
N ILE A 356 -17.31 -12.85 -9.07
CA ILE A 356 -16.80 -12.74 -7.70
C ILE A 356 -17.67 -13.61 -6.80
N PHE A 357 -17.04 -14.47 -6.01
CA PHE A 357 -17.68 -15.27 -4.98
C PHE A 357 -17.68 -14.51 -3.66
N HIS A 358 -18.87 -14.17 -3.17
CA HIS A 358 -19.06 -13.58 -1.85
C HIS A 358 -19.55 -14.62 -0.85
N MET A 359 -18.87 -14.76 0.28
CA MET A 359 -19.25 -15.74 1.29
C MET A 359 -18.83 -15.32 2.71
N GLU A 360 -19.63 -15.70 3.68
CA GLU A 360 -19.23 -15.68 5.07
C GLU A 360 -18.30 -16.86 5.33
N THR A 361 -17.23 -16.63 6.12
CA THR A 361 -16.31 -17.69 6.46
C THR A 361 -16.38 -18.04 7.96
N LEU A 362 -15.92 -19.23 8.29
CA LEU A 362 -15.83 -19.70 9.69
C LEU A 362 -14.37 -19.58 10.15
N PRO A 363 -14.13 -19.10 11.39
CA PRO A 363 -12.78 -19.03 11.93
C PRO A 363 -12.18 -20.44 12.07
N GLY A 364 -10.93 -20.60 11.60
CA GLY A 364 -10.24 -21.89 11.62
C GLY A 364 -10.71 -22.90 10.57
N ALA A 365 -11.50 -22.47 9.57
CA ALA A 365 -11.95 -23.34 8.48
C ALA A 365 -11.09 -23.16 7.23
N SER A 366 -10.95 -24.24 6.46
CA SER A 366 -10.29 -24.29 5.16
C SER A 366 -11.33 -24.44 4.05
N TYR A 367 -11.14 -23.69 2.99
CA TYR A 367 -11.97 -23.64 1.79
C TYR A 367 -11.15 -24.12 0.61
N SER A 368 -11.58 -25.16 -0.08
CA SER A 368 -10.95 -25.63 -1.31
C SER A 368 -11.88 -25.44 -2.50
N PHE A 369 -11.31 -25.04 -3.64
CA PHE A 369 -12.06 -24.68 -4.83
C PHE A 369 -11.55 -25.49 -6.02
N ILE A 370 -12.45 -26.08 -6.78
CA ILE A 370 -12.16 -26.83 -8.01
C ILE A 370 -13.24 -26.53 -9.06
N VAL A 371 -12.87 -26.55 -10.32
CA VAL A 371 -13.86 -26.42 -11.42
C VAL A 371 -14.83 -27.58 -11.35
N SER A 372 -16.14 -27.30 -11.44
CA SER A 372 -17.17 -28.32 -11.61
C SER A 372 -17.08 -28.91 -13.04
N ASN A 373 -17.07 -30.22 -13.12
CA ASN A 373 -17.07 -30.93 -14.40
C ASN A 373 -18.44 -30.77 -15.10
#